data_14aa0a32e34dc093992a386eef215a2a
#
_entry.id   14aa0a32e34dc093992a386eef215a2a
#
_cell.length_a   1.000
_cell.length_b   1.000
_cell.length_c   1.000
_cell.angle_alpha   90.00
_cell.angle_beta   90.00
_cell.angle_gamma   90.00
#
_symmetry.space_group_name_H-M   'P 1'
#
loop_
_entity.id
_entity.type
_entity.pdbx_description
1 polymer ?
#
loop_
_entity_poly.entity_id
_entity_poly.type
_entity_poly.pdbx_seq_one_letter_code
_entity_poly.pdbx_strand_id
1 'polypeptide(L)'
;MATDPKYGRRDFFKDSVLSVAKAAKEYAAHADAPPEKPAAPLKTNWLRPPGAVGEALFLERCTKCNDCVKACPHESIVFNVDGTPVIFPDQVPCYLCDDVPCIAACATEALLPVAGTQDIRMGVAVVNHRLCTAGQGCHACVSKCPTDALSMDFDAQRLVVTVERCVGCGMCEHICRTVNDHIAIKITPFRSMETAPN
;
A
#
# COMPACT_ATOMS: atom_id res chain seq x y z
N MET A 1 -62.49 4.12 10.21
CA MET A 1 -61.52 5.04 10.80
C MET A 1 -61.60 4.89 12.32
N ALA A 2 -60.75 4.07 12.90
CA ALA A 2 -60.70 3.86 14.35
C ALA A 2 -59.51 4.68 14.86
N THR A 3 -59.80 5.74 15.62
CA THR A 3 -58.85 6.55 16.37
C THR A 3 -58.48 5.80 17.62
N ASP A 4 -57.21 5.47 17.80
CA ASP A 4 -56.65 4.81 18.98
C ASP A 4 -56.53 5.87 20.12
N PRO A 5 -57.22 5.74 21.26
CA PRO A 5 -57.42 6.84 22.20
C PRO A 5 -56.49 6.75 23.44
N LYS A 6 -55.31 6.20 23.36
CA LYS A 6 -54.50 5.92 24.60
C LYS A 6 -53.05 6.38 24.60
N TYR A 7 -52.69 7.41 23.88
CA TYR A 7 -51.39 8.03 24.10
C TYR A 7 -51.57 9.40 24.81
N GLY A 8 -51.60 9.36 26.16
CA GLY A 8 -51.74 10.56 26.98
C GLY A 8 -50.38 11.26 27.18
N ARG A 9 -50.44 12.61 27.45
CA ARG A 9 -49.24 13.41 27.76
C ARG A 9 -48.39 12.81 28.89
N ARG A 10 -48.97 12.04 29.79
CA ARG A 10 -48.26 11.32 30.88
C ARG A 10 -47.44 10.13 30.37
N ASP A 11 -47.90 9.45 29.35
CA ASP A 11 -47.20 8.30 28.79
C ASP A 11 -46.01 8.76 27.94
N PHE A 12 -46.19 9.88 27.23
CA PHE A 12 -45.07 10.52 26.51
C PHE A 12 -43.92 10.92 27.44
N PHE A 13 -44.23 11.50 28.63
CA PHE A 13 -43.20 11.87 29.61
C PHE A 13 -42.48 10.65 30.19
N LYS A 14 -43.21 9.57 30.49
CA LYS A 14 -42.61 8.32 30.99
C LYS A 14 -41.67 7.69 29.97
N ASP A 15 -42.09 7.62 28.71
CA ASP A 15 -41.27 7.04 27.64
C ASP A 15 -40.06 7.93 27.33
N SER A 16 -40.17 9.23 27.41
CA SER A 16 -39.06 10.18 27.24
C SER A 16 -38.03 10.03 28.37
N VAL A 17 -38.46 9.92 29.63
CA VAL A 17 -37.55 9.74 30.78
C VAL A 17 -36.88 8.38 30.71
N LEU A 18 -37.61 7.33 30.34
CA LEU A 18 -37.02 5.98 30.16
C LEU A 18 -36.03 5.92 29.02
N SER A 19 -36.29 6.62 27.91
CA SER A 19 -35.36 6.68 26.77
C SER A 19 -34.05 7.42 27.11
N VAL A 20 -34.16 8.55 27.85
CA VAL A 20 -32.98 9.29 28.33
C VAL A 20 -32.17 8.47 29.33
N ALA A 21 -32.84 7.78 30.27
CA ALA A 21 -32.16 6.90 31.23
C ALA A 21 -31.46 5.71 30.54
N LYS A 22 -32.07 5.17 29.48
CA LYS A 22 -31.48 4.10 28.69
C LYS A 22 -30.25 4.60 27.91
N ALA A 23 -30.34 5.74 27.26
CA ALA A 23 -29.23 6.38 26.54
C ALA A 23 -28.09 6.76 27.50
N ALA A 24 -28.39 7.28 28.70
CA ALA A 24 -27.37 7.57 29.70
C ALA A 24 -26.65 6.31 30.20
N LYS A 25 -27.39 5.20 30.36
CA LYS A 25 -26.78 3.90 30.74
C LYS A 25 -25.92 3.31 29.63
N GLU A 26 -26.32 3.42 28.38
CA GLU A 26 -25.52 3.02 27.21
C GLU A 26 -24.27 3.90 27.07
N TYR A 27 -24.37 5.21 27.31
CA TYR A 27 -23.24 6.12 27.31
C TYR A 27 -22.24 5.82 28.43
N ALA A 28 -22.72 5.55 29.64
CA ALA A 28 -21.87 5.17 30.78
C ALA A 28 -21.16 3.82 30.54
N ALA A 29 -21.84 2.86 29.91
CA ALA A 29 -21.24 1.57 29.54
C ALA A 29 -20.13 1.72 28.47
N HIS A 30 -20.21 2.75 27.62
CA HIS A 30 -19.16 3.06 26.64
C HIS A 30 -18.01 3.90 27.25
N ALA A 31 -18.28 4.70 28.28
CA ALA A 31 -17.26 5.48 28.98
C ALA A 31 -16.29 4.63 29.80
N ASP A 32 -16.75 3.45 30.28
CA ASP A 32 -15.93 2.48 31.00
C ASP A 32 -15.30 1.42 30.07
N ALA A 33 -15.46 1.52 28.77
CA ALA A 33 -14.77 0.63 27.83
C ALA A 33 -13.25 0.84 27.95
N PRO A 34 -12.46 -0.21 28.16
CA PRO A 34 -11.00 -0.07 28.16
C PRO A 34 -10.57 0.56 26.84
N PRO A 35 -9.53 1.42 26.83
CA PRO A 35 -9.06 2.06 25.61
C PRO A 35 -8.86 0.98 24.54
N GLU A 36 -9.52 1.19 23.42
CA GLU A 36 -9.47 0.27 22.29
C GLU A 36 -7.99 0.01 21.98
N LYS A 37 -7.56 -1.26 22.06
CA LYS A 37 -6.18 -1.61 21.69
C LYS A 37 -5.88 -0.97 20.36
N PRO A 38 -4.73 -0.26 20.21
CA PRO A 38 -4.39 0.34 18.94
C PRO A 38 -4.58 -0.72 17.85
N ALA A 39 -5.40 -0.41 16.87
CA ALA A 39 -5.71 -1.31 15.78
C ALA A 39 -4.39 -1.84 15.22
N ALA A 40 -4.29 -3.16 15.06
CA ALA A 40 -3.10 -3.77 14.47
C ALA A 40 -2.76 -3.00 13.17
N PRO A 41 -1.48 -2.67 12.93
CA PRO A 41 -1.10 -1.84 11.80
C PRO A 41 -1.75 -2.40 10.54
N LEU A 42 -2.49 -1.56 9.84
CA LEU A 42 -3.17 -1.91 8.60
C LEU A 42 -2.11 -2.51 7.66
N LYS A 43 -2.22 -3.81 7.38
CA LYS A 43 -1.39 -4.48 6.37
C LYS A 43 -1.78 -3.93 5.02
N THR A 44 -1.16 -2.85 4.60
CA THR A 44 -1.41 -2.31 3.27
C THR A 44 -0.45 -2.95 2.28
N ASN A 45 -0.99 -3.61 1.27
CA ASN A 45 -0.22 -4.15 0.14
C ASN A 45 0.11 -3.05 -0.90
N TRP A 46 0.01 -1.78 -0.51
CA TRP A 46 0.27 -0.67 -1.39
C TRP A 46 1.78 -0.44 -1.56
N LEU A 47 2.23 -0.38 -2.80
CA LEU A 47 3.58 0.05 -3.10
C LEU A 47 3.65 1.57 -2.97
N ARG A 48 4.39 2.05 -1.97
CA ARG A 48 4.59 3.48 -1.73
C ARG A 48 5.71 4.05 -2.60
N PRO A 49 5.70 5.36 -2.88
CA PRO A 49 6.80 6.03 -3.58
C PRO A 49 8.16 5.83 -2.92
N PRO A 50 9.28 6.07 -3.66
CA PRO A 50 10.62 6.03 -3.10
C PRO A 50 10.77 6.88 -1.83
N GLY A 51 11.58 6.41 -0.90
CA GLY A 51 11.86 7.11 0.36
C GLY A 51 10.75 7.09 1.40
N ALA A 52 9.59 6.47 1.10
CA ALA A 52 8.48 6.44 2.04
C ALA A 52 8.86 5.75 3.35
N VAL A 53 8.57 6.41 4.50
CA VAL A 53 8.78 5.88 5.85
C VAL A 53 7.83 4.70 6.14
N GLY A 54 7.98 4.03 7.28
CA GLY A 54 7.08 2.94 7.69
C GLY A 54 5.61 3.32 7.60
N GLU A 55 4.71 2.37 7.27
CA GLU A 55 3.33 2.69 6.86
C GLU A 55 2.56 3.54 7.89
N ALA A 56 2.66 3.22 9.19
CA ALA A 56 1.99 3.99 10.22
C ALA A 56 2.45 5.46 10.23
N LEU A 57 3.76 5.68 10.21
CA LEU A 57 4.35 7.02 10.18
C LEU A 57 4.08 7.73 8.85
N PHE A 58 4.04 6.98 7.75
CA PHE A 58 3.68 7.53 6.44
C PHE A 58 2.26 8.09 6.44
N LEU A 59 1.30 7.34 6.97
CA LEU A 59 -0.10 7.77 7.06
C LEU A 59 -0.28 8.97 8.01
N GLU A 60 0.53 9.07 9.06
CA GLU A 60 0.55 10.20 9.98
C GLU A 60 1.10 11.47 9.31
N ARG A 61 2.21 11.36 8.56
CA ARG A 61 2.90 12.50 7.95
C ARG A 61 2.31 12.95 6.62
N CYS A 62 1.72 12.02 5.85
CA CYS A 62 1.22 12.31 4.51
C CYS A 62 -0.05 13.17 4.55
N THR A 63 0.08 14.44 4.17
CA THR A 63 -1.04 15.40 4.08
C THR A 63 -1.85 15.27 2.79
N LYS A 64 -1.52 14.32 1.91
CA LYS A 64 -2.19 14.10 0.62
C LYS A 64 -2.15 15.34 -0.29
N CYS A 65 -1.07 16.13 -0.21
CA CYS A 65 -0.89 17.42 -0.91
C CYS A 65 -0.75 17.29 -2.43
N ASN A 66 -0.51 16.10 -2.96
CA ASN A 66 -0.32 15.84 -4.39
C ASN A 66 1.04 16.27 -4.98
N ASP A 67 1.96 16.81 -4.20
CA ASP A 67 3.20 17.36 -4.76
C ASP A 67 4.13 16.27 -5.30
N CYS A 68 4.24 15.12 -4.62
CA CYS A 68 5.01 13.97 -5.11
C CYS A 68 4.43 13.36 -6.41
N VAL A 69 3.11 13.42 -6.59
CA VAL A 69 2.45 12.96 -7.83
C VAL A 69 2.78 13.90 -8.97
N LYS A 70 2.66 15.22 -8.77
CA LYS A 70 2.99 16.25 -9.78
C LYS A 70 4.47 16.27 -10.14
N ALA A 71 5.33 15.99 -9.15
CA ALA A 71 6.77 15.98 -9.35
C ALA A 71 7.27 14.76 -10.13
N CYS A 72 6.46 13.70 -10.25
CA CYS A 72 6.87 12.49 -10.97
C CYS A 72 6.83 12.69 -12.48
N PRO A 73 7.98 12.73 -13.19
CA PRO A 73 8.01 12.98 -14.63
C PRO A 73 7.43 11.83 -15.47
N HIS A 74 7.25 10.67 -14.87
CA HIS A 74 6.74 9.45 -15.52
C HIS A 74 5.30 9.13 -15.14
N GLU A 75 4.64 9.97 -14.32
CA GLU A 75 3.28 9.73 -13.85
C GLU A 75 3.09 8.38 -13.14
N SER A 76 4.19 7.83 -12.57
CA SER A 76 4.18 6.52 -11.90
C SER A 76 3.47 6.55 -10.55
N ILE A 77 3.35 7.74 -9.94
CA ILE A 77 2.70 7.92 -8.64
C ILE A 77 1.28 8.40 -8.87
N VAL A 78 0.33 7.67 -8.32
CA VAL A 78 -1.10 8.01 -8.39
C VAL A 78 -1.72 7.94 -7.00
N PHE A 79 -2.96 8.39 -6.85
CA PHE A 79 -3.70 8.22 -5.60
C PHE A 79 -4.45 6.91 -5.57
N ASN A 80 -4.46 6.27 -4.41
CA ASN A 80 -5.38 5.20 -4.13
C ASN A 80 -6.74 5.75 -3.65
N VAL A 81 -7.64 4.86 -3.26
CA VAL A 81 -9.01 5.20 -2.84
C VAL A 81 -9.06 6.05 -1.56
N ASP A 82 -8.04 6.01 -0.71
CA ASP A 82 -7.95 6.81 0.52
C ASP A 82 -7.22 8.16 0.31
N GLY A 83 -6.83 8.45 -0.93
CA GLY A 83 -6.14 9.67 -1.34
C GLY A 83 -4.67 9.70 -1.00
N THR A 84 -4.05 8.59 -0.61
CA THR A 84 -2.61 8.51 -0.39
C THR A 84 -1.87 8.08 -1.67
N PRO A 85 -0.62 8.56 -1.89
CA PRO A 85 0.14 8.22 -3.09
C PRO A 85 0.61 6.75 -3.08
N VAL A 86 0.47 6.11 -4.23
CA VAL A 86 0.85 4.71 -4.49
C VAL A 86 1.42 4.57 -5.90
N ILE A 87 2.09 3.45 -6.14
CA ILE A 87 2.53 3.01 -7.46
C ILE A 87 1.81 1.71 -7.80
N PHE A 88 1.31 1.61 -9.02
CA PHE A 88 0.80 0.38 -9.60
C PHE A 88 1.80 -0.12 -10.65
N PRO A 89 2.74 -0.99 -10.27
CA PRO A 89 3.86 -1.36 -11.15
C PRO A 89 3.44 -1.99 -12.45
N ASP A 90 2.34 -2.72 -12.45
CA ASP A 90 1.78 -3.36 -13.63
C ASP A 90 1.28 -2.35 -14.67
N GLN A 91 0.94 -1.13 -14.26
CA GLN A 91 0.52 -0.03 -15.14
C GLN A 91 1.71 0.85 -15.51
N VAL A 92 2.29 1.55 -14.54
CA VAL A 92 3.45 2.43 -14.73
C VAL A 92 4.45 2.19 -13.59
N PRO A 93 5.62 1.59 -13.87
CA PRO A 93 6.63 1.30 -12.85
C PRO A 93 7.38 2.57 -12.43
N CYS A 94 8.12 2.51 -11.32
CA CYS A 94 9.05 3.57 -10.94
C CYS A 94 10.32 3.49 -11.82
N TYR A 95 10.69 4.61 -12.46
CA TYR A 95 11.85 4.68 -13.35
C TYR A 95 13.16 5.02 -12.64
N LEU A 96 13.15 5.15 -11.31
CA LEU A 96 14.34 5.41 -10.49
C LEU A 96 15.13 6.65 -10.99
N CYS A 97 14.46 7.81 -11.03
CA CYS A 97 15.08 9.08 -11.41
C CYS A 97 16.31 9.37 -10.52
N ASP A 98 17.39 9.88 -11.09
CA ASP A 98 18.64 10.17 -10.36
C ASP A 98 18.45 11.22 -9.25
N ASP A 99 17.62 12.23 -9.52
CA ASP A 99 17.30 13.33 -8.60
C ASP A 99 16.10 13.06 -7.68
N VAL A 100 15.42 11.93 -7.85
CA VAL A 100 14.23 11.48 -7.09
C VAL A 100 13.29 12.63 -6.74
N PRO A 101 12.72 13.35 -7.73
CA PRO A 101 12.00 14.61 -7.51
C PRO A 101 10.76 14.46 -6.62
N CYS A 102 10.17 13.28 -6.56
CA CYS A 102 9.06 12.98 -5.66
C CYS A 102 9.44 13.08 -4.17
N ILE A 103 10.67 12.74 -3.80
CA ILE A 103 11.19 12.93 -2.44
C ILE A 103 11.41 14.42 -2.16
N ALA A 104 12.09 15.13 -3.08
CA ALA A 104 12.37 16.54 -2.93
C ALA A 104 11.10 17.40 -2.79
N ALA A 105 9.99 16.98 -3.40
CA ALA A 105 8.69 17.64 -3.31
C ALA A 105 7.93 17.37 -2.01
N CYS A 106 8.39 16.44 -1.15
CA CYS A 106 7.68 16.05 0.06
C CYS A 106 8.05 16.91 1.26
N ALA A 107 7.32 18.00 1.47
CA ALA A 107 7.58 18.94 2.58
C ALA A 107 7.29 18.35 3.99
N THR A 108 6.52 17.27 4.09
CA THR A 108 6.13 16.66 5.37
C THR A 108 7.03 15.50 5.79
N GLU A 109 8.10 15.23 5.05
CA GLU A 109 9.01 14.12 5.32
C GLU A 109 8.32 12.74 5.43
N ALA A 110 7.18 12.58 4.77
CA ALA A 110 6.57 11.26 4.58
C ALA A 110 7.41 10.42 3.60
N LEU A 111 8.18 11.09 2.72
CA LEU A 111 9.22 10.53 1.87
C LEU A 111 10.56 11.11 2.32
N LEU A 112 11.47 10.26 2.80
CA LEU A 112 12.80 10.68 3.27
C LEU A 112 13.85 10.58 2.15
N PRO A 113 14.85 11.48 2.15
CA PRO A 113 15.97 11.39 1.24
C PRO A 113 16.66 10.02 1.27
N VAL A 114 17.13 9.57 0.11
CA VAL A 114 17.92 8.36 -0.07
C VAL A 114 19.31 8.76 -0.58
N ALA A 115 20.37 8.04 -0.23
CA ALA A 115 21.72 8.35 -0.66
C ALA A 115 21.94 8.06 -2.16
N GLY A 116 21.19 7.10 -2.70
CA GLY A 116 21.22 6.76 -4.12
C GLY A 116 20.04 5.87 -4.51
N THR A 117 19.86 5.65 -5.79
CA THR A 117 18.76 4.82 -6.31
C THR A 117 18.84 3.37 -5.81
N GLN A 118 20.05 2.86 -5.53
CA GLN A 118 20.28 1.54 -4.95
C GLN A 118 19.84 1.41 -3.49
N ASP A 119 19.65 2.53 -2.79
CA ASP A 119 19.20 2.56 -1.39
C ASP A 119 17.67 2.67 -1.26
N ILE A 120 16.99 2.82 -2.38
CA ILE A 120 15.52 2.78 -2.43
C ILE A 120 15.04 1.40 -2.00
N ARG A 121 14.07 1.36 -1.09
CA ARG A 121 13.49 0.14 -0.54
C ARG A 121 11.95 0.21 -0.57
N MET A 122 11.38 0.09 -1.77
CA MET A 122 9.90 0.07 -1.92
C MET A 122 9.34 -1.33 -1.68
N GLY A 123 10.01 -2.35 -2.18
CA GLY A 123 9.58 -3.74 -2.10
C GLY A 123 10.56 -4.69 -2.78
N VAL A 124 10.17 -5.94 -2.91
CA VAL A 124 10.95 -6.99 -3.59
C VAL A 124 10.10 -7.71 -4.63
N ALA A 125 10.73 -8.09 -5.74
CA ALA A 125 10.10 -8.90 -6.75
C ALA A 125 9.93 -10.35 -6.26
N VAL A 126 8.73 -10.90 -6.39
CA VAL A 126 8.40 -12.29 -6.07
C VAL A 126 7.92 -12.98 -7.33
N VAL A 127 8.56 -14.10 -7.68
CA VAL A 127 8.27 -14.87 -8.90
C VAL A 127 7.34 -16.04 -8.59
N ASN A 128 6.25 -16.13 -9.32
CA ASN A 128 5.44 -17.33 -9.38
C ASN A 128 6.00 -18.25 -10.48
N HIS A 129 6.85 -19.19 -10.11
CA HIS A 129 7.50 -20.09 -11.05
C HIS A 129 6.56 -21.02 -11.83
N ARG A 130 5.31 -21.20 -11.36
CA ARG A 130 4.30 -21.98 -12.09
C ARG A 130 3.73 -21.22 -13.29
N LEU A 131 3.74 -19.90 -13.20
CA LEU A 131 3.25 -19.00 -14.25
C LEU A 131 4.40 -18.45 -15.11
N CYS A 132 5.64 -18.46 -14.59
CA CYS A 132 6.79 -17.89 -15.28
C CYS A 132 7.23 -18.77 -16.44
N THR A 133 7.31 -18.19 -17.63
CA THR A 133 7.74 -18.86 -18.85
C THR A 133 9.27 -18.83 -19.06
N ALA A 134 10.04 -18.59 -18.00
CA ALA A 134 11.51 -18.59 -18.05
C ALA A 134 12.08 -19.92 -18.59
N GLY A 135 11.51 -21.06 -18.17
CA GLY A 135 11.88 -22.38 -18.70
C GLY A 135 11.56 -22.58 -20.19
N GLN A 136 10.80 -21.69 -20.81
CA GLN A 136 10.50 -21.65 -22.24
C GLN A 136 11.34 -20.58 -22.97
N GLY A 137 12.38 -20.05 -22.31
CA GLY A 137 13.29 -19.06 -22.87
C GLY A 137 12.90 -17.59 -22.69
N CYS A 138 11.85 -17.28 -21.92
CA CYS A 138 11.50 -15.90 -21.61
C CYS A 138 12.45 -15.30 -20.57
N HIS A 139 13.11 -14.19 -20.91
CA HIS A 139 14.00 -13.45 -20.01
C HIS A 139 13.80 -11.91 -20.14
N ALA A 140 12.64 -11.48 -20.62
CA ALA A 140 12.36 -10.08 -20.92
C ALA A 140 12.52 -9.14 -19.70
N CYS A 141 12.15 -9.59 -18.49
CA CYS A 141 12.30 -8.81 -17.28
C CYS A 141 13.78 -8.70 -16.81
N VAL A 142 14.63 -9.67 -17.13
CA VAL A 142 16.06 -9.65 -16.76
C VAL A 142 16.77 -8.49 -17.44
N SER A 143 16.62 -8.37 -18.76
CA SER A 143 17.29 -7.34 -19.57
C SER A 143 16.80 -5.92 -19.29
N LYS A 144 15.68 -5.76 -18.58
CA LYS A 144 15.06 -4.48 -18.24
C LYS A 144 15.17 -4.12 -16.77
N CYS A 145 15.82 -4.96 -15.96
CA CYS A 145 16.03 -4.67 -14.56
C CYS A 145 17.08 -3.57 -14.39
N PRO A 146 16.73 -2.37 -13.87
CA PRO A 146 17.66 -1.26 -13.79
C PRO A 146 18.76 -1.44 -12.72
N THR A 147 18.56 -2.39 -11.80
CA THR A 147 19.51 -2.69 -10.72
C THR A 147 20.21 -4.05 -10.90
N ASP A 148 20.00 -4.72 -12.03
CA ASP A 148 20.48 -6.08 -12.31
C ASP A 148 20.16 -7.07 -11.16
N ALA A 149 19.03 -6.90 -10.51
CA ALA A 149 18.58 -7.77 -9.43
C ALA A 149 17.99 -9.09 -9.93
N LEU A 150 17.77 -9.23 -11.24
CA LEU A 150 17.21 -10.42 -11.87
C LEU A 150 18.26 -11.15 -12.70
N SER A 151 18.32 -12.47 -12.58
CA SER A 151 19.16 -13.34 -13.37
C SER A 151 18.46 -14.63 -13.77
N MET A 152 18.97 -15.30 -14.80
CA MET A 152 18.52 -16.64 -15.19
C MET A 152 19.42 -17.70 -14.56
N ASP A 153 18.81 -18.62 -13.85
CA ASP A 153 19.41 -19.90 -13.49
C ASP A 153 19.15 -20.86 -14.66
N PHE A 154 20.16 -21.09 -15.49
CA PHE A 154 20.04 -21.93 -16.69
C PHE A 154 19.95 -23.40 -16.35
N ASP A 155 20.52 -23.85 -15.23
CA ASP A 155 20.47 -25.25 -14.80
C ASP A 155 19.07 -25.60 -14.31
N ALA A 156 18.49 -24.74 -13.48
CA ALA A 156 17.11 -24.88 -12.99
C ALA A 156 16.05 -24.32 -13.96
N GLN A 157 16.47 -23.69 -15.07
CA GLN A 157 15.59 -23.03 -16.06
C GLN A 157 14.57 -22.07 -15.44
N ARG A 158 15.01 -21.28 -14.48
CA ARG A 158 14.14 -20.39 -13.74
C ARG A 158 14.75 -19.01 -13.50
N LEU A 159 13.86 -18.04 -13.26
CA LEU A 159 14.24 -16.69 -12.88
C LEU A 159 14.64 -16.64 -11.40
N VAL A 160 15.75 -15.96 -11.09
CA VAL A 160 16.24 -15.73 -9.73
C VAL A 160 16.22 -14.24 -9.42
N VAL A 161 15.84 -13.89 -8.19
CA VAL A 161 15.82 -12.52 -7.67
C VAL A 161 16.89 -12.36 -6.60
N THR A 162 17.83 -11.45 -6.80
CA THR A 162 18.79 -11.00 -5.77
C THR A 162 18.11 -9.90 -4.93
N VAL A 163 17.67 -10.29 -3.74
CA VAL A 163 16.85 -9.41 -2.87
C VAL A 163 17.58 -8.14 -2.47
N GLU A 164 18.88 -8.23 -2.21
CA GLU A 164 19.76 -7.13 -1.79
C GLU A 164 19.88 -6.03 -2.86
N ARG A 165 19.75 -6.42 -4.13
CA ARG A 165 19.81 -5.51 -5.28
C ARG A 165 18.44 -5.02 -5.71
N CYS A 166 17.37 -5.70 -5.30
CA CYS A 166 16.02 -5.34 -5.70
C CYS A 166 15.49 -4.16 -4.89
N VAL A 167 15.20 -3.06 -5.56
CA VAL A 167 14.64 -1.83 -4.98
C VAL A 167 13.11 -1.77 -5.04
N GLY A 168 12.47 -2.75 -5.73
CA GLY A 168 11.01 -2.80 -5.86
C GLY A 168 10.43 -1.82 -6.86
N CYS A 169 11.19 -1.39 -7.88
CA CYS A 169 10.73 -0.41 -8.88
C CYS A 169 9.53 -0.87 -9.72
N GLY A 170 9.34 -2.18 -9.86
CA GLY A 170 8.23 -2.76 -10.60
C GLY A 170 8.42 -2.89 -12.10
N MET A 171 9.58 -2.54 -12.65
CA MET A 171 9.87 -2.68 -14.08
C MET A 171 9.65 -4.11 -14.58
N CYS A 172 10.04 -5.11 -13.77
CA CYS A 172 9.86 -6.52 -14.10
C CYS A 172 8.38 -6.94 -14.17
N GLU A 173 7.54 -6.41 -13.30
CA GLU A 173 6.09 -6.66 -13.27
C GLU A 173 5.44 -6.05 -14.50
N HIS A 174 5.76 -4.80 -14.83
CA HIS A 174 5.29 -4.09 -16.02
C HIS A 174 5.65 -4.83 -17.30
N ILE A 175 6.92 -5.21 -17.46
CA ILE A 175 7.39 -5.95 -18.65
C ILE A 175 6.71 -7.32 -18.75
N CYS A 176 6.57 -8.03 -17.62
CA CYS A 176 5.88 -9.32 -17.62
C CYS A 176 4.44 -9.19 -18.12
N ARG A 177 3.71 -8.15 -17.69
CA ARG A 177 2.36 -7.86 -18.17
C ARG A 177 2.33 -7.52 -19.66
N THR A 178 3.35 -6.82 -20.14
CA THR A 178 3.39 -6.37 -21.55
C THR A 178 3.65 -7.52 -22.53
N VAL A 179 4.47 -8.50 -22.12
CA VAL A 179 4.90 -9.59 -23.01
C VAL A 179 4.13 -10.90 -22.81
N ASN A 180 3.32 -11.02 -21.75
CA ASN A 180 2.56 -12.22 -21.44
C ASN A 180 1.09 -11.89 -21.15
N ASP A 181 0.20 -12.86 -21.33
CA ASP A 181 -1.22 -12.74 -21.00
C ASP A 181 -1.47 -12.74 -19.47
N HIS A 182 -0.45 -13.04 -18.68
CA HIS A 182 -0.52 -13.11 -17.23
C HIS A 182 0.75 -12.56 -16.58
N ILE A 183 0.63 -12.12 -15.33
CA ILE A 183 1.76 -11.58 -14.56
C ILE A 183 2.32 -12.68 -13.67
N ALA A 184 3.54 -13.12 -13.97
CA ALA A 184 4.25 -14.16 -13.22
C ALA A 184 5.22 -13.60 -12.17
N ILE A 185 5.53 -12.30 -12.20
CA ILE A 185 6.40 -11.62 -11.24
C ILE A 185 5.68 -10.38 -10.71
N LYS A 186 5.63 -10.24 -9.38
CA LYS A 186 4.96 -9.12 -8.71
C LYS A 186 5.85 -8.49 -7.66
N ILE A 187 5.67 -7.19 -7.43
CA ILE A 187 6.35 -6.51 -6.34
C ILE A 187 5.55 -6.68 -5.06
N THR A 188 6.21 -7.21 -4.03
CA THR A 188 5.68 -7.26 -2.67
C THR A 188 6.34 -6.14 -1.87
N PRO A 189 5.58 -5.17 -1.32
CA PRO A 189 6.14 -4.10 -0.50
C PRO A 189 6.89 -4.64 0.71
N PHE A 190 8.08 -4.10 1.04
CA PHE A 190 8.83 -4.51 2.24
C PHE A 190 8.01 -4.38 3.52
N ARG A 191 7.14 -3.38 3.61
CA ARG A 191 6.24 -3.14 4.75
C ARG A 191 5.25 -4.27 5.01
N SER A 192 4.88 -5.04 3.99
CA SER A 192 4.04 -6.22 4.14
C SER A 192 4.83 -7.46 4.57
N MET A 193 6.16 -7.44 4.42
CA MET A 193 7.05 -8.55 4.79
C MET A 193 7.49 -8.50 6.25
N GLU A 194 7.63 -7.30 6.84
CA GLU A 194 8.02 -7.11 8.26
C GLU A 194 7.03 -7.70 9.27
N THR A 195 5.86 -8.12 8.81
CA THR A 195 4.79 -8.67 9.67
C THR A 195 4.53 -10.16 9.43
N ALA A 196 5.32 -10.84 8.60
CA ALA A 196 5.24 -12.29 8.48
C ALA A 196 5.96 -12.93 9.69
N PRO A 197 5.27 -13.70 10.57
CA PRO A 197 5.97 -14.47 11.59
C PRO A 197 6.84 -15.53 10.91
N ASN A 198 8.08 -15.68 11.40
CA ASN A 198 8.95 -16.81 11.07
C ASN A 198 8.28 -18.14 11.36
#